data_6ecb288747700bcf6dad516d15471c3f
#
_entry.id   6ecb288747700bcf6dad516d15471c3f
#
_cell.length_a   1.000
_cell.length_b   1.000
_cell.length_c   1.000
_cell.angle_alpha   90.00
_cell.angle_beta   90.00
_cell.angle_gamma   90.00
#
_symmetry.space_group_name_H-M   'P 1'
#
loop_
_entity.id
_entity.type
_entity.pdbx_description
1 polymer ?
#
loop_
_entity_poly.entity_id
_entity_poly.type
_entity_poly.pdbx_seq_one_letter_code
_entity_poly.pdbx_strand_id
1 'polypeptide(L)'
;MLSAAMMTLAVGCGEEKAPEEPPVTFDVDTVTAETTEEETTKPETTETETETETETETETEPESTEPEFINPLTGLEADKDLATRRPAAIMINNIKIATPQEGVSCADVMYECIVEGWQTRLMMLSMEYEDLPVVGSVRSSREYYLDFAANHDAIYIHAGGSQTAYAQIKSRKVDHLDGVNGPSPKGTFYRDETRWKKMGMEHSLMTTGEGIASGIEAIKCRTTLKDGFESPLNFVEYGTTRVPSTGDATFLKVKFSGQHQPYFEYNEDEHVYYRWQFLGDKHMDNTANKQLSFTNVIVMYLPTVSTKDDYNHMDVTTTGKGEGYFLTEGKYEKITWQKDGKDIPVKLYNEAGEELTINRGKTFFEICTTAMKDTTEIK
;
A
#
# COMPACT_ATOMS: atom_id res chain seq x y z
N MET A 1 69.43 -16.10 -6.03
CA MET A 1 69.33 -16.71 -4.69
C MET A 1 68.94 -15.62 -3.72
N LEU A 2 67.66 -15.52 -3.37
CA LEU A 2 67.22 -14.85 -2.14
C LEU A 2 65.91 -15.54 -1.72
N SER A 3 65.96 -16.18 -0.57
CA SER A 3 64.88 -16.95 0.04
C SER A 3 63.98 -15.99 0.79
N ALA A 4 62.65 -15.99 0.52
CA ALA A 4 61.65 -15.25 1.29
C ALA A 4 60.93 -16.23 2.20
N ALA A 5 61.08 -16.02 3.52
CA ALA A 5 60.44 -16.80 4.56
C ALA A 5 58.99 -16.33 4.73
N MET A 6 58.07 -17.27 4.67
CA MET A 6 56.63 -17.07 4.94
C MET A 6 56.40 -17.28 6.44
N MET A 7 55.99 -16.20 7.15
CA MET A 7 55.51 -16.26 8.53
C MET A 7 53.99 -16.43 8.54
N THR A 8 53.51 -17.56 8.98
CA THR A 8 52.10 -17.83 9.30
C THR A 8 51.79 -17.37 10.71
N LEU A 9 50.91 -16.38 10.84
CA LEU A 9 50.27 -15.99 12.10
C LEU A 9 48.98 -16.77 12.28
N ALA A 10 48.91 -17.63 13.25
CA ALA A 10 47.70 -18.28 13.71
C ALA A 10 46.97 -17.32 14.68
N VAL A 11 45.76 -16.92 14.32
CA VAL A 11 44.86 -16.20 15.23
C VAL A 11 43.86 -17.22 15.80
N GLY A 12 43.97 -17.44 17.13
CA GLY A 12 43.04 -18.28 17.85
C GLY A 12 41.70 -17.59 18.07
N CYS A 13 40.62 -18.25 17.69
CA CYS A 13 39.26 -17.86 18.08
C CYS A 13 39.01 -18.25 19.53
N GLY A 14 38.86 -17.27 20.41
CA GLY A 14 38.27 -17.45 21.74
C GLY A 14 36.76 -17.18 21.63
N GLU A 15 35.94 -18.17 21.92
CA GLU A 15 34.49 -18.02 22.13
C GLU A 15 34.26 -17.36 23.50
N GLU A 16 33.80 -16.12 23.52
CA GLU A 16 33.22 -15.48 24.70
C GLU A 16 31.72 -15.88 24.80
N LYS A 17 31.40 -16.64 25.86
CA LYS A 17 30.00 -16.91 26.23
C LYS A 17 29.40 -15.66 26.85
N ALA A 18 28.22 -15.23 26.29
CA ALA A 18 27.38 -14.22 26.89
C ALA A 18 26.77 -14.72 28.22
N PRO A 19 26.57 -13.84 29.23
CA PRO A 19 25.94 -14.21 30.49
C PRO A 19 24.44 -14.50 30.33
N GLU A 20 24.00 -15.60 30.97
CA GLU A 20 22.58 -15.96 31.08
C GLU A 20 21.87 -15.03 32.07
N GLU A 21 20.77 -14.42 31.64
CA GLU A 21 19.85 -13.68 32.53
C GLU A 21 18.93 -14.66 33.27
N PRO A 22 18.60 -14.42 34.57
CA PRO A 22 17.71 -15.28 35.33
C PRO A 22 16.25 -15.14 34.93
N PRO A 23 15.44 -16.21 35.09
CA PRO A 23 14.02 -16.18 34.68
C PRO A 23 13.21 -15.28 35.60
N VAL A 24 12.39 -14.40 34.97
CA VAL A 24 11.41 -13.56 35.65
C VAL A 24 10.15 -14.39 35.91
N THR A 25 9.84 -14.66 37.18
CA THR A 25 8.59 -15.27 37.61
C THR A 25 7.53 -14.17 37.82
N PHE A 26 6.39 -14.29 37.15
CA PHE A 26 5.22 -13.45 37.43
C PHE A 26 4.29 -14.17 38.41
N ASP A 27 4.04 -13.55 39.56
CA ASP A 27 2.99 -13.96 40.49
C ASP A 27 1.63 -13.53 39.94
N VAL A 28 0.71 -14.51 39.84
CA VAL A 28 -0.67 -14.27 39.46
C VAL A 28 -1.49 -14.09 40.74
N ASP A 29 -1.83 -12.85 41.05
CA ASP A 29 -2.82 -12.54 42.11
C ASP A 29 -4.21 -12.84 41.58
N THR A 30 -4.85 -13.80 42.20
CA THR A 30 -6.23 -14.23 42.00
C THR A 30 -7.15 -13.25 42.71
N VAL A 31 -7.90 -12.44 41.97
CA VAL A 31 -9.00 -11.64 42.55
C VAL A 31 -10.30 -12.42 42.39
N THR A 32 -10.85 -12.84 43.54
CA THR A 32 -12.16 -13.45 43.68
C THR A 32 -13.25 -12.37 43.56
N ALA A 33 -14.19 -12.53 42.64
CA ALA A 33 -15.36 -11.70 42.51
C ALA A 33 -16.46 -12.21 43.45
N GLU A 34 -16.93 -11.36 44.36
CA GLU A 34 -18.13 -11.61 45.15
C GLU A 34 -19.39 -11.31 44.32
N THR A 35 -20.28 -12.29 44.31
CA THR A 35 -21.62 -12.21 43.72
C THR A 35 -22.55 -11.60 44.74
N THR A 36 -23.21 -10.49 44.42
CA THR A 36 -24.35 -9.97 45.20
C THR A 36 -25.62 -10.16 44.39
N GLU A 37 -26.49 -11.04 44.89
CA GLU A 37 -27.86 -11.19 44.41
C GLU A 37 -28.69 -10.04 44.97
N GLU A 38 -29.50 -9.38 44.15
CA GLU A 38 -30.58 -8.52 44.57
C GLU A 38 -31.90 -8.91 43.89
N GLU A 39 -32.88 -8.96 44.72
CA GLU A 39 -34.21 -9.58 44.62
C GLU A 39 -35.18 -8.81 43.71
N THR A 40 -35.97 -9.58 42.98
CA THR A 40 -37.08 -9.19 42.13
C THR A 40 -38.27 -8.65 42.96
N THR A 41 -38.80 -7.48 42.63
CA THR A 41 -40.19 -7.14 42.92
C THR A 41 -40.92 -6.63 41.68
N LYS A 42 -41.97 -7.34 41.34
CA LYS A 42 -42.93 -7.08 40.28
C LYS A 42 -44.03 -6.14 40.79
N PRO A 43 -44.49 -5.16 40.05
CA PRO A 43 -45.82 -4.62 40.23
C PRO A 43 -46.73 -4.98 39.05
N GLU A 44 -47.95 -5.06 39.46
CA GLU A 44 -49.19 -5.55 38.88
C GLU A 44 -49.72 -4.70 37.71
N THR A 45 -50.36 -5.37 36.78
CA THR A 45 -51.03 -4.93 35.57
C THR A 45 -52.26 -4.06 35.89
N THR A 46 -52.39 -2.96 35.15
CA THR A 46 -53.70 -2.31 34.94
C THR A 46 -53.85 -2.09 33.42
N GLU A 47 -54.79 -2.82 32.84
CA GLU A 47 -55.23 -2.68 31.45
C GLU A 47 -55.99 -1.35 31.31
N THR A 48 -55.59 -0.57 30.31
CA THR A 48 -56.44 0.49 29.73
C THR A 48 -56.31 0.38 28.24
N GLU A 49 -57.39 -0.09 27.62
CA GLU A 49 -57.53 -0.07 26.17
C GLU A 49 -57.60 1.38 25.67
N THR A 50 -56.69 1.73 24.80
CA THR A 50 -56.83 2.93 23.96
C THR A 50 -56.50 2.50 22.55
N GLU A 51 -57.53 2.51 21.70
CA GLU A 51 -57.40 2.37 20.26
C GLU A 51 -56.51 3.51 19.75
N THR A 52 -55.36 3.15 19.16
CA THR A 52 -54.52 4.08 18.44
C THR A 52 -54.46 3.62 16.99
N GLU A 53 -54.99 4.43 16.12
CA GLU A 53 -54.83 4.28 14.66
C GLU A 53 -53.36 4.21 14.32
N THR A 54 -52.97 3.10 13.68
CA THR A 54 -51.60 2.92 13.18
C THR A 54 -51.47 3.68 11.85
N GLU A 55 -51.01 4.91 11.92
CA GLU A 55 -50.40 5.52 10.73
C GLU A 55 -49.10 4.76 10.42
N THR A 56 -49.10 4.02 9.32
CA THR A 56 -47.92 3.41 8.78
C THR A 56 -47.07 4.54 8.17
N GLU A 57 -46.17 5.14 8.93
CA GLU A 57 -45.10 5.91 8.36
C GLU A 57 -44.21 4.93 7.57
N THR A 58 -44.32 5.00 6.25
CA THR A 58 -43.34 4.37 5.36
C THR A 58 -42.09 5.22 5.53
N GLU A 59 -41.12 4.75 6.34
CA GLU A 59 -39.77 5.26 6.29
C GLU A 59 -39.26 5.02 4.87
N THR A 60 -39.29 6.05 4.05
CA THR A 60 -38.56 6.12 2.80
C THR A 60 -37.09 6.23 3.21
N GLU A 61 -36.32 5.13 3.08
CA GLU A 61 -34.86 5.21 3.10
C GLU A 61 -34.47 6.34 2.13
N PRO A 62 -33.59 7.26 2.53
CA PRO A 62 -33.14 8.31 1.62
C PRO A 62 -32.48 7.64 0.41
N GLU A 63 -33.00 7.88 -0.79
CA GLU A 63 -32.34 7.49 -2.03
C GLU A 63 -30.91 8.04 -1.98
N SER A 64 -29.93 7.15 -1.86
CA SER A 64 -28.51 7.46 -1.90
C SER A 64 -28.18 7.94 -3.33
N THR A 65 -28.13 9.25 -3.50
CA THR A 65 -27.78 9.84 -4.80
C THR A 65 -26.27 9.78 -5.01
N GLU A 66 -25.83 9.36 -6.21
CA GLU A 66 -24.42 9.43 -6.59
C GLU A 66 -23.86 10.83 -6.36
N PRO A 67 -22.68 10.98 -5.73
CA PRO A 67 -22.03 12.27 -5.58
C PRO A 67 -21.64 12.87 -6.94
N GLU A 68 -21.74 14.19 -7.08
CA GLU A 68 -21.40 14.88 -8.33
C GLU A 68 -19.95 14.66 -8.76
N PHE A 69 -19.05 14.58 -7.79
CA PHE A 69 -17.62 14.33 -8.00
C PHE A 69 -17.10 13.28 -7.04
N ILE A 70 -16.19 12.43 -7.51
CA ILE A 70 -15.55 11.39 -6.72
C ILE A 70 -14.03 11.50 -6.82
N ASN A 71 -13.32 11.11 -5.76
CA ASN A 71 -11.89 10.88 -5.78
C ASN A 71 -11.58 9.71 -6.73
N PRO A 72 -10.80 9.90 -7.82
CA PRO A 72 -10.55 8.89 -8.84
C PRO A 72 -9.71 7.69 -8.34
N LEU A 73 -9.12 7.77 -7.14
CA LEU A 73 -8.36 6.69 -6.52
C LEU A 73 -9.16 5.86 -5.50
N THR A 74 -10.22 6.45 -4.91
CA THR A 74 -10.99 5.77 -3.85
C THR A 74 -12.48 5.65 -4.16
N GLY A 75 -13.01 6.37 -5.15
CA GLY A 75 -14.43 6.44 -5.42
C GLY A 75 -15.25 7.16 -4.36
N LEU A 76 -14.63 7.69 -3.31
CA LEU A 76 -15.33 8.45 -2.27
C LEU A 76 -15.70 9.83 -2.79
N GLU A 77 -16.71 10.46 -2.18
CA GLU A 77 -17.13 11.82 -2.49
C GLU A 77 -15.95 12.79 -2.40
N ALA A 78 -15.88 13.71 -3.34
CA ALA A 78 -14.82 14.71 -3.43
C ALA A 78 -15.36 16.02 -3.98
N ASP A 79 -14.61 17.11 -3.85
CA ASP A 79 -14.86 18.31 -4.60
C ASP A 79 -14.34 18.19 -6.04
N LYS A 80 -14.72 19.13 -6.89
CA LYS A 80 -14.34 19.16 -8.30
C LYS A 80 -12.83 19.24 -8.50
N ASP A 81 -12.14 20.02 -7.67
CA ASP A 81 -10.71 20.24 -7.80
C ASP A 81 -9.94 18.95 -7.49
N LEU A 82 -10.34 18.23 -6.46
CA LEU A 82 -9.78 16.92 -6.13
C LEU A 82 -10.10 15.88 -7.21
N ALA A 83 -11.35 15.81 -7.68
CA ALA A 83 -11.78 14.85 -8.70
C ALA A 83 -11.05 14.99 -10.06
N THR A 84 -10.55 16.18 -10.38
CA THR A 84 -9.86 16.47 -11.63
C THR A 84 -8.34 16.59 -11.50
N ARG A 85 -7.81 16.52 -10.29
CA ARG A 85 -6.39 16.65 -9.98
C ARG A 85 -5.61 15.39 -10.38
N ARG A 86 -4.35 15.57 -10.76
CA ARG A 86 -3.39 14.47 -10.88
C ARG A 86 -2.89 14.05 -9.48
N PRO A 87 -2.87 12.76 -9.16
CA PRO A 87 -2.29 12.32 -7.89
C PRO A 87 -0.77 12.45 -7.87
N ALA A 88 -0.20 12.49 -6.68
CA ALA A 88 1.23 12.26 -6.47
C ALA A 88 1.49 10.76 -6.27
N ALA A 89 2.49 10.20 -6.99
CA ALA A 89 2.97 8.84 -6.84
C ALA A 89 4.37 8.83 -6.23
N ILE A 90 4.50 8.43 -4.97
CA ILE A 90 5.71 8.56 -4.16
C ILE A 90 6.35 7.20 -3.95
N MET A 91 7.62 7.06 -4.36
CA MET A 91 8.40 5.84 -4.14
C MET A 91 8.85 5.72 -2.67
N ILE A 92 8.45 4.65 -2.00
CA ILE A 92 8.70 4.41 -0.58
C ILE A 92 9.61 3.18 -0.39
N ASN A 93 10.56 3.33 0.51
CA ASN A 93 11.46 2.26 0.92
C ASN A 93 10.70 1.15 1.68
N ASN A 94 10.92 -0.11 1.31
CA ASN A 94 10.26 -1.25 1.94
C ASN A 94 11.23 -2.36 2.36
N ILE A 95 12.40 -1.99 2.86
CA ILE A 95 13.30 -2.94 3.50
C ILE A 95 13.23 -2.83 5.02
N LYS A 96 13.48 -3.94 5.72
CA LYS A 96 13.26 -4.02 7.18
C LYS A 96 13.99 -2.93 7.98
N ILE A 97 15.22 -2.59 7.64
CA ILE A 97 15.98 -1.55 8.35
C ILE A 97 15.36 -0.13 8.21
N ALA A 98 14.55 0.09 7.16
CA ALA A 98 13.91 1.38 6.89
C ALA A 98 12.51 1.51 7.53
N THR A 99 12.06 0.50 8.27
CA THR A 99 10.78 0.51 8.96
C THR A 99 10.90 1.01 10.41
N PRO A 100 9.80 1.55 10.98
CA PRO A 100 8.55 1.87 10.30
C PRO A 100 8.69 3.04 9.31
N GLN A 101 7.81 3.06 8.28
CA GLN A 101 7.69 4.17 7.33
C GLN A 101 6.89 5.32 7.95
N GLU A 102 6.99 6.50 7.34
CA GLU A 102 6.27 7.71 7.75
C GLU A 102 5.22 8.07 6.69
N GLY A 103 4.01 8.46 7.12
CA GLY A 103 2.95 9.02 6.29
C GLY A 103 2.31 8.05 5.29
N VAL A 104 2.64 6.77 5.36
CA VAL A 104 2.20 5.77 4.37
C VAL A 104 0.73 5.36 4.53
N SER A 105 0.10 5.62 5.68
CA SER A 105 -1.33 5.40 5.88
C SER A 105 -2.22 6.42 5.16
N CYS A 106 -1.63 7.51 4.64
CA CYS A 106 -2.32 8.50 3.82
C CYS A 106 -2.47 8.06 2.35
N ALA A 107 -1.95 6.90 1.96
CA ALA A 107 -2.13 6.39 0.62
C ALA A 107 -3.60 6.11 0.30
N ASP A 108 -4.09 6.58 -0.85
CA ASP A 108 -5.36 6.18 -1.46
C ASP A 108 -5.19 4.84 -2.19
N VAL A 109 -4.09 4.73 -2.94
CA VAL A 109 -3.66 3.51 -3.63
C VAL A 109 -2.21 3.21 -3.28
N MET A 110 -1.91 1.94 -3.04
CA MET A 110 -0.55 1.47 -2.78
C MET A 110 -0.18 0.34 -3.73
N TYR A 111 1.01 0.43 -4.33
CA TYR A 111 1.61 -0.67 -5.09
C TYR A 111 2.80 -1.24 -4.33
N GLU A 112 2.92 -2.56 -4.29
CA GLU A 112 4.14 -3.25 -3.94
C GLU A 112 4.63 -4.07 -5.11
N CYS A 113 5.92 -3.97 -5.44
CA CYS A 113 6.55 -4.79 -6.47
C CYS A 113 7.98 -5.12 -6.11
N ILE A 114 8.45 -6.26 -6.60
CA ILE A 114 9.83 -6.70 -6.44
C ILE A 114 10.81 -5.70 -7.10
N VAL A 115 11.98 -5.56 -6.48
CA VAL A 115 13.11 -4.80 -7.01
C VAL A 115 14.38 -5.67 -6.93
N GLU A 116 15.55 -5.06 -6.97
CA GLU A 116 16.83 -5.76 -6.85
C GLU A 116 16.93 -6.65 -5.61
N GLY A 117 17.62 -7.78 -5.73
CA GLY A 117 17.94 -8.66 -4.60
C GLY A 117 16.73 -9.31 -3.92
N TRP A 118 15.61 -9.45 -4.62
CA TRP A 118 14.35 -10.00 -4.07
C TRP A 118 13.74 -9.15 -2.95
N GLN A 119 14.15 -7.90 -2.85
CA GLN A 119 13.50 -6.89 -2.03
C GLN A 119 12.29 -6.32 -2.77
N THR A 120 11.45 -5.57 -2.05
CA THR A 120 10.35 -4.84 -2.66
C THR A 120 10.47 -3.34 -2.38
N ARG A 121 9.74 -2.55 -3.15
CA ARG A 121 9.43 -1.15 -2.85
C ARG A 121 7.94 -0.94 -2.86
N LEU A 122 7.52 0.11 -2.17
CA LEU A 122 6.16 0.59 -2.28
C LEU A 122 6.14 1.83 -3.17
N MET A 123 5.00 2.06 -3.81
CA MET A 123 4.65 3.33 -4.41
C MET A 123 3.27 3.71 -3.90
N MET A 124 3.20 4.76 -3.09
CA MET A 124 1.93 5.29 -2.62
C MET A 124 1.41 6.38 -3.56
N LEU A 125 0.12 6.37 -3.81
CA LEU A 125 -0.57 7.45 -4.51
C LEU A 125 -1.50 8.16 -3.53
N SER A 126 -1.52 9.48 -3.62
CA SER A 126 -2.46 10.33 -2.87
C SER A 126 -2.98 11.45 -3.75
N MET A 127 -4.29 11.69 -3.67
CA MET A 127 -4.93 12.86 -4.29
C MET A 127 -4.67 14.12 -3.47
N GLU A 128 -4.74 14.02 -2.15
CA GLU A 128 -4.54 15.12 -1.19
C GLU A 128 -3.07 15.28 -0.82
N TYR A 129 -2.18 15.25 -1.81
CA TYR A 129 -0.74 15.25 -1.57
C TYR A 129 -0.20 16.53 -0.91
N GLU A 130 -0.93 17.64 -0.97
CA GLU A 130 -0.57 18.92 -0.33
C GLU A 130 -0.67 18.83 1.20
N ASP A 131 -1.60 18.02 1.70
CA ASP A 131 -1.90 17.84 3.12
C ASP A 131 -1.12 16.67 3.76
N LEU A 132 -0.25 16.02 2.98
CA LEU A 132 0.53 14.90 3.50
C LEU A 132 1.45 15.37 4.64
N PRO A 133 1.51 14.60 5.74
CA PRO A 133 2.51 14.82 6.79
C PRO A 133 3.91 14.52 6.25
N VAL A 134 4.87 14.29 7.14
CA VAL A 134 6.16 13.71 6.74
C VAL A 134 5.93 12.36 6.09
N VAL A 135 6.50 12.15 4.90
CA VAL A 135 6.39 10.91 4.12
C VAL A 135 7.78 10.36 3.81
N GLY A 136 7.94 9.07 3.97
CA GLY A 136 9.16 8.38 3.53
C GLY A 136 9.56 7.15 4.37
N SER A 137 10.81 6.71 4.20
CA SER A 137 11.88 7.31 3.36
C SER A 137 11.60 7.10 1.88
N VAL A 138 11.81 8.18 1.11
CA VAL A 138 11.63 8.17 -0.36
C VAL A 138 12.77 7.39 -1.00
N ARG A 139 12.45 6.61 -2.05
CA ARG A 139 13.41 5.65 -2.63
C ARG A 139 13.50 5.75 -4.16
N SER A 140 14.48 5.04 -4.69
CA SER A 140 14.86 5.12 -6.11
C SER A 140 13.80 4.51 -7.02
N SER A 141 13.62 5.15 -8.18
CA SER A 141 12.79 4.68 -9.29
C SER A 141 13.32 3.38 -9.92
N ARG A 142 12.37 2.57 -10.40
CA ARG A 142 12.60 1.52 -11.39
C ARG A 142 11.62 1.73 -12.54
N GLU A 143 11.99 1.34 -13.75
CA GLU A 143 11.24 1.67 -14.97
C GLU A 143 9.78 1.20 -14.95
N TYR A 144 9.49 0.05 -14.38
CA TYR A 144 8.13 -0.49 -14.30
C TYR A 144 7.23 0.28 -13.31
N TYR A 145 7.78 0.98 -12.31
CA TYR A 145 7.00 1.87 -11.46
C TYR A 145 6.48 3.10 -12.20
N LEU A 146 7.18 3.53 -13.26
CA LEU A 146 6.67 4.58 -14.14
C LEU A 146 5.39 4.13 -14.86
N ASP A 147 5.29 2.83 -15.17
CA ASP A 147 4.13 2.25 -15.84
C ASP A 147 2.94 2.15 -14.86
N PHE A 148 3.20 1.89 -13.58
CA PHE A 148 2.18 1.92 -12.53
C PHE A 148 1.72 3.36 -12.23
N ALA A 149 2.64 4.33 -12.16
CA ALA A 149 2.27 5.74 -12.01
C ALA A 149 1.44 6.25 -13.20
N ALA A 150 1.77 5.81 -14.43
CA ALA A 150 1.04 6.16 -15.64
C ALA A 150 -0.39 5.60 -15.68
N ASN A 151 -0.69 4.51 -14.96
CA ASN A 151 -2.05 4.02 -14.79
C ASN A 151 -2.99 5.10 -14.21
N HIS A 152 -2.46 6.02 -13.44
CA HIS A 152 -3.20 7.06 -12.71
C HIS A 152 -2.87 8.48 -13.19
N ASP A 153 -2.15 8.62 -14.31
CA ASP A 153 -1.66 9.92 -14.81
C ASP A 153 -0.91 10.74 -13.74
N ALA A 154 -0.21 10.04 -12.81
CA ALA A 154 0.36 10.62 -11.60
C ALA A 154 1.61 11.47 -11.87
N ILE A 155 1.87 12.45 -10.98
CA ILE A 155 3.16 13.14 -10.88
C ILE A 155 4.08 12.26 -10.04
N TYR A 156 5.26 11.93 -10.57
CA TYR A 156 6.11 10.89 -9.99
C TYR A 156 7.19 11.46 -9.07
N ILE A 157 7.29 10.92 -7.83
CA ILE A 157 8.19 11.45 -6.79
C ILE A 157 9.12 10.33 -6.33
N HIS A 158 10.43 10.53 -6.45
CA HIS A 158 11.42 9.51 -6.19
C HIS A 158 12.78 10.07 -5.72
N ALA A 159 13.69 9.21 -5.34
CA ALA A 159 15.04 9.57 -4.88
C ALA A 159 16.10 8.76 -5.64
N GLY A 160 16.55 9.26 -6.77
CA GLY A 160 17.46 8.51 -7.65
C GLY A 160 16.73 7.45 -8.47
N GLY A 161 17.48 6.63 -9.21
CA GLY A 161 16.89 5.58 -10.05
C GLY A 161 17.93 4.75 -10.79
N SER A 162 17.49 3.63 -11.40
CA SER A 162 18.30 2.87 -12.35
C SER A 162 18.55 3.68 -13.62
N GLN A 163 19.57 3.30 -14.39
CA GLN A 163 19.84 3.94 -15.68
C GLN A 163 18.65 3.79 -16.63
N THR A 164 17.99 2.62 -16.62
CA THR A 164 16.79 2.35 -17.41
C THR A 164 15.62 3.23 -16.98
N ALA A 165 15.41 3.43 -15.68
CA ALA A 165 14.40 4.34 -15.17
C ALA A 165 14.63 5.78 -15.66
N TYR A 166 15.84 6.32 -15.55
CA TYR A 166 16.16 7.65 -16.05
C TYR A 166 16.00 7.78 -17.58
N ALA A 167 16.41 6.75 -18.32
CA ALA A 167 16.19 6.73 -19.77
C ALA A 167 14.70 6.81 -20.13
N GLN A 168 13.85 6.10 -19.40
CA GLN A 168 12.40 6.13 -19.60
C GLN A 168 11.75 7.44 -19.13
N ILE A 169 12.14 7.97 -17.98
CA ILE A 169 11.68 9.29 -17.50
C ILE A 169 11.94 10.34 -18.59
N LYS A 170 13.16 10.37 -19.15
CA LYS A 170 13.53 11.31 -20.20
C LYS A 170 12.76 11.08 -21.50
N SER A 171 12.69 9.85 -22.01
CA SER A 171 12.08 9.53 -23.30
C SER A 171 10.57 9.71 -23.30
N ARG A 172 9.89 9.41 -22.17
CA ARG A 172 8.46 9.55 -21.98
C ARG A 172 8.06 10.95 -21.47
N LYS A 173 9.04 11.80 -21.12
CA LYS A 173 8.83 13.14 -20.55
C LYS A 173 7.94 13.08 -19.30
N VAL A 174 8.25 12.14 -18.39
CA VAL A 174 7.49 11.98 -17.15
C VAL A 174 7.68 13.21 -16.27
N ASP A 175 6.58 13.80 -15.84
CA ASP A 175 6.60 14.85 -14.81
C ASP A 175 7.01 14.24 -13.48
N HIS A 176 8.13 14.68 -12.92
CA HIS A 176 8.70 14.07 -11.72
C HIS A 176 9.47 15.03 -10.83
N LEU A 177 9.60 14.65 -9.56
CA LEU A 177 10.51 15.25 -8.58
C LEU A 177 11.53 14.21 -8.14
N ASP A 178 12.82 14.52 -8.24
CA ASP A 178 13.90 13.62 -7.84
C ASP A 178 14.78 14.23 -6.76
N GLY A 179 14.78 13.66 -5.58
CA GLY A 179 15.54 14.10 -4.42
C GLY A 179 17.04 13.87 -4.48
N VAL A 180 17.57 13.32 -5.58
CA VAL A 180 19.01 13.02 -5.77
C VAL A 180 19.59 13.82 -6.94
N ASN A 181 18.97 13.74 -8.13
CA ASN A 181 19.50 14.32 -9.35
C ASN A 181 18.64 15.47 -9.90
N GLY A 182 17.53 15.81 -9.20
CA GLY A 182 16.58 16.81 -9.66
C GLY A 182 15.71 16.34 -10.85
N PRO A 183 14.71 17.11 -11.24
CA PRO A 183 14.39 18.43 -10.72
C PRO A 183 13.74 18.36 -9.33
N SER A 184 14.22 19.14 -8.41
CA SER A 184 13.55 19.41 -7.12
C SER A 184 14.10 20.71 -6.53
N PRO A 185 13.23 21.70 -6.25
CA PRO A 185 13.66 22.92 -5.58
C PRO A 185 14.07 22.63 -4.14
N LYS A 186 14.80 23.56 -3.54
CA LYS A 186 15.17 23.47 -2.14
C LYS A 186 13.92 23.41 -1.26
N GLY A 187 13.85 22.43 -0.38
CA GLY A 187 12.72 22.21 0.53
C GLY A 187 11.76 21.11 0.11
N THR A 188 11.79 20.65 -1.16
CA THR A 188 10.99 19.49 -1.60
C THR A 188 11.36 18.25 -0.80
N PHE A 189 12.65 18.04 -0.54
CA PHE A 189 13.17 16.90 0.21
C PHE A 189 14.14 17.36 1.30
N TYR A 190 14.23 16.56 2.36
CA TYR A 190 15.24 16.73 3.40
C TYR A 190 15.72 15.37 3.90
N ARG A 191 16.86 15.36 4.59
CA ARG A 191 17.33 14.13 5.25
C ARG A 191 17.05 14.21 6.74
N ASP A 192 16.30 13.23 7.23
CA ASP A 192 16.10 13.06 8.67
C ASP A 192 17.39 12.58 9.33
N GLU A 193 17.94 13.38 10.23
CA GLU A 193 19.20 13.07 10.88
C GLU A 193 19.14 11.87 11.80
N THR A 194 17.99 11.59 12.41
CA THR A 194 17.80 10.45 13.31
C THR A 194 17.82 9.16 12.51
N ARG A 195 17.08 9.13 11.39
CA ARG A 195 17.10 7.98 10.48
C ARG A 195 18.48 7.80 9.86
N TRP A 196 19.13 8.88 9.45
CA TRP A 196 20.49 8.80 8.92
C TRP A 196 21.46 8.14 9.89
N LYS A 197 21.47 8.58 11.16
CA LYS A 197 22.38 8.03 12.19
C LYS A 197 22.04 6.57 12.54
N LYS A 198 20.77 6.20 12.56
CA LYS A 198 20.31 4.86 12.96
C LYS A 198 20.27 3.84 11.83
N MET A 199 19.88 4.27 10.63
CA MET A 199 19.52 3.39 9.51
C MET A 199 20.47 3.56 8.31
N GLY A 200 21.22 4.66 8.24
CA GLY A 200 22.05 5.02 7.10
C GLY A 200 21.45 6.10 6.20
N MET A 201 22.33 6.78 5.45
CA MET A 201 21.95 7.92 4.60
C MET A 201 20.85 7.55 3.59
N GLU A 202 20.93 6.38 2.99
CA GLU A 202 20.00 5.93 1.96
C GLU A 202 18.57 5.66 2.46
N HIS A 203 18.35 5.62 3.79
CA HIS A 203 17.05 5.39 4.42
C HIS A 203 16.49 6.65 5.11
N SER A 204 17.06 7.82 4.82
CA SER A 204 16.79 9.05 5.55
C SER A 204 16.18 10.19 4.72
N LEU A 205 15.99 10.01 3.40
CA LEU A 205 15.41 11.06 2.57
C LEU A 205 13.88 11.07 2.74
N MET A 206 13.37 12.22 3.18
CA MET A 206 11.95 12.44 3.48
C MET A 206 11.41 13.58 2.64
N THR A 207 10.09 13.64 2.53
CA THR A 207 9.34 14.76 1.94
C THR A 207 8.13 15.10 2.81
N THR A 208 7.44 16.18 2.49
CA THR A 208 6.18 16.61 3.12
C THR A 208 5.20 17.08 2.04
N GLY A 209 3.92 17.22 2.37
CA GLY A 209 2.93 17.76 1.45
C GLY A 209 3.32 19.14 0.93
N GLU A 210 3.73 20.05 1.82
CA GLU A 210 4.24 21.37 1.44
C GLU A 210 5.45 21.29 0.49
N GLY A 211 6.38 20.37 0.77
CA GLY A 211 7.56 20.16 -0.10
C GLY A 211 7.17 19.65 -1.48
N ILE A 212 6.21 18.72 -1.56
CA ILE A 212 5.68 18.18 -2.82
C ILE A 212 4.98 19.30 -3.61
N ALA A 213 4.06 20.04 -2.99
CA ALA A 213 3.32 21.12 -3.62
C ALA A 213 4.25 22.18 -4.21
N SER A 214 5.21 22.66 -3.41
CA SER A 214 6.24 23.61 -3.86
C SER A 214 7.09 23.05 -5.00
N GLY A 215 7.40 21.77 -4.95
CA GLY A 215 8.14 21.07 -6.01
C GLY A 215 7.37 21.03 -7.32
N ILE A 216 6.10 20.65 -7.28
CA ILE A 216 5.19 20.58 -8.43
C ILE A 216 5.02 21.97 -9.07
N GLU A 217 4.79 23.00 -8.25
CA GLU A 217 4.69 24.38 -8.72
C GLU A 217 5.97 24.83 -9.45
N ALA A 218 7.12 24.50 -8.90
CA ALA A 218 8.41 24.91 -9.46
C ALA A 218 8.74 24.24 -10.79
N ILE A 219 8.37 23.00 -11.01
CA ILE A 219 8.57 22.29 -12.29
C ILE A 219 7.52 22.66 -13.34
N LYS A 220 6.44 23.36 -12.95
CA LYS A 220 5.38 23.86 -13.84
C LYS A 220 4.75 22.77 -14.72
N CYS A 221 4.60 21.57 -14.18
CA CYS A 221 3.91 20.50 -14.88
C CYS A 221 2.38 20.68 -14.83
N ARG A 222 1.68 19.90 -15.62
CA ARG A 222 0.22 19.81 -15.58
C ARG A 222 -0.22 19.22 -14.23
N THR A 223 -1.19 19.84 -13.57
CA THR A 223 -1.73 19.41 -12.27
C THR A 223 -3.12 18.79 -12.34
N THR A 224 -3.79 18.88 -13.49
CA THR A 224 -5.08 18.25 -13.75
C THR A 224 -4.91 16.97 -14.58
N LEU A 225 -5.81 16.01 -14.44
CA LEU A 225 -5.85 14.81 -15.27
C LEU A 225 -5.92 15.17 -16.76
N LYS A 226 -5.31 14.38 -17.62
CA LYS A 226 -5.35 14.59 -19.08
C LYS A 226 -6.77 14.43 -19.59
N ASP A 227 -7.11 15.16 -20.65
CA ASP A 227 -8.40 15.02 -21.31
C ASP A 227 -8.63 13.57 -21.76
N GLY A 228 -9.82 13.03 -21.44
CA GLY A 228 -10.18 11.65 -21.76
C GLY A 228 -9.38 10.61 -20.94
N PHE A 229 -8.86 10.97 -19.77
CA PHE A 229 -8.25 10.00 -18.88
C PHE A 229 -9.31 8.98 -18.41
N GLU A 230 -9.03 7.71 -18.61
CA GLU A 230 -9.82 6.59 -18.09
C GLU A 230 -9.09 6.00 -16.87
N SER A 231 -9.73 6.03 -15.69
CA SER A 231 -9.17 5.41 -14.48
C SER A 231 -9.09 3.88 -14.66
N PRO A 232 -8.04 3.22 -14.13
CA PRO A 232 -8.00 1.76 -14.04
C PRO A 232 -8.97 1.20 -12.98
N LEU A 233 -9.56 2.08 -12.15
CA LEU A 233 -10.45 1.74 -11.04
C LEU A 233 -11.88 2.16 -11.40
N ASN A 234 -12.77 1.16 -11.53
CA ASN A 234 -14.20 1.38 -11.69
C ASN A 234 -14.88 1.04 -10.37
N PHE A 235 -15.60 1.99 -9.80
CA PHE A 235 -16.23 1.80 -8.50
C PHE A 235 -17.68 1.35 -8.65
N VAL A 236 -18.17 0.57 -7.68
CA VAL A 236 -19.59 0.25 -7.55
C VAL A 236 -20.43 1.53 -7.38
N GLU A 237 -21.73 1.46 -7.69
CA GLU A 237 -22.68 2.55 -7.43
C GLU A 237 -22.63 2.99 -5.96
N TYR A 238 -22.89 4.26 -5.71
CA TYR A 238 -22.88 4.81 -4.35
C TYR A 238 -23.91 4.12 -3.46
N GLY A 239 -23.52 3.81 -2.23
CA GLY A 239 -24.38 3.07 -1.30
C GLY A 239 -24.49 1.58 -1.55
N THR A 240 -23.78 1.04 -2.57
CA THR A 240 -23.73 -0.42 -2.81
C THR A 240 -22.41 -1.03 -2.41
N THR A 241 -22.42 -2.34 -2.16
CA THR A 241 -21.21 -3.12 -1.83
C THR A 241 -21.13 -4.34 -2.74
N ARG A 242 -19.96 -4.53 -3.35
CA ARG A 242 -19.65 -5.75 -4.10
C ARG A 242 -19.06 -6.79 -3.16
N VAL A 243 -19.63 -7.99 -3.17
CA VAL A 243 -19.09 -9.15 -2.46
C VAL A 243 -18.74 -10.21 -3.50
N PRO A 244 -17.46 -10.54 -3.73
CA PRO A 244 -17.05 -11.61 -4.64
C PRO A 244 -17.61 -12.98 -4.24
N SER A 245 -17.79 -13.88 -5.19
CA SER A 245 -18.48 -15.15 -4.96
C SER A 245 -17.62 -16.40 -5.16
N THR A 246 -16.35 -16.26 -5.54
CA THR A 246 -15.49 -17.42 -5.82
C THR A 246 -15.09 -18.19 -4.56
N GLY A 247 -14.82 -17.50 -3.45
CA GLY A 247 -14.48 -18.14 -2.18
C GLY A 247 -14.16 -17.16 -1.07
N ASP A 248 -13.86 -17.71 0.10
CA ASP A 248 -13.43 -16.94 1.26
C ASP A 248 -12.01 -16.41 1.07
N ALA A 249 -11.75 -15.23 1.60
CA ALA A 249 -10.45 -14.56 1.58
C ALA A 249 -10.25 -13.73 2.83
N THR A 250 -10.46 -14.30 4.00
CA THR A 250 -10.15 -13.63 5.27
C THR A 250 -8.65 -13.48 5.50
N PHE A 251 -7.85 -14.19 4.73
CA PHE A 251 -6.39 -14.17 4.76
C PHE A 251 -5.81 -14.28 3.35
N LEU A 252 -4.88 -13.38 3.03
CA LEU A 252 -4.04 -13.44 1.81
C LEU A 252 -2.58 -13.34 2.21
N LYS A 253 -1.72 -14.24 1.72
CA LYS A 253 -0.28 -14.18 1.90
C LYS A 253 0.44 -14.38 0.58
N VAL A 254 1.46 -13.55 0.34
CA VAL A 254 2.38 -13.69 -0.79
C VAL A 254 3.82 -13.85 -0.30
N LYS A 255 4.68 -14.48 -1.12
CA LYS A 255 6.05 -14.79 -0.72
C LYS A 255 7.04 -14.25 -1.75
N PHE A 256 7.54 -13.03 -1.52
CA PHE A 256 8.61 -12.45 -2.35
C PHE A 256 9.97 -13.10 -2.10
N SER A 257 10.27 -13.41 -0.82
CA SER A 257 11.51 -14.07 -0.44
C SER A 257 11.35 -14.84 0.87
N GLY A 258 12.44 -15.45 1.36
CA GLY A 258 12.45 -16.07 2.69
C GLY A 258 12.25 -15.07 3.84
N GLN A 259 12.60 -13.81 3.64
CA GLN A 259 12.54 -12.75 4.66
C GLN A 259 11.37 -11.79 4.49
N HIS A 260 10.75 -11.78 3.30
CA HIS A 260 9.65 -10.87 2.98
C HIS A 260 8.44 -11.68 2.49
N GLN A 261 7.49 -11.87 3.38
CA GLN A 261 6.27 -12.65 3.19
C GLN A 261 5.08 -11.86 3.74
N PRO A 262 4.72 -10.73 3.08
CA PRO A 262 3.60 -9.91 3.52
C PRO A 262 2.29 -10.68 3.44
N TYR A 263 1.36 -10.32 4.33
CA TYR A 263 0.03 -10.87 4.31
C TYR A 263 -1.01 -9.82 4.74
N PHE A 264 -2.26 -10.14 4.46
CA PHE A 264 -3.43 -9.34 4.79
C PHE A 264 -4.40 -10.19 5.59
N GLU A 265 -5.01 -9.60 6.61
CA GLU A 265 -6.08 -10.20 7.41
C GLU A 265 -7.30 -9.29 7.34
N TYR A 266 -8.44 -9.87 6.98
CA TYR A 266 -9.71 -9.14 6.89
C TYR A 266 -10.29 -8.91 8.29
N ASN A 267 -10.71 -7.69 8.53
CA ASN A 267 -11.46 -7.29 9.70
C ASN A 267 -12.93 -7.06 9.29
N GLU A 268 -13.82 -7.90 9.78
CA GLU A 268 -15.24 -7.88 9.43
C GLU A 268 -15.98 -6.65 10.01
N ASP A 269 -15.56 -6.15 11.17
CA ASP A 269 -16.20 -4.99 11.80
C ASP A 269 -15.88 -3.67 11.07
N GLU A 270 -14.70 -3.57 10.46
CA GLU A 270 -14.22 -2.37 9.78
C GLU A 270 -14.27 -2.48 8.24
N HIS A 271 -14.63 -3.67 7.71
CA HIS A 271 -14.68 -3.96 6.26
C HIS A 271 -13.37 -3.66 5.53
N VAL A 272 -12.21 -3.95 6.15
CA VAL A 272 -10.88 -3.69 5.59
C VAL A 272 -9.92 -4.85 5.80
N TYR A 273 -8.90 -4.92 4.97
CA TYR A 273 -7.76 -5.79 5.14
C TYR A 273 -6.63 -5.04 5.83
N TYR A 274 -6.25 -5.46 7.04
CA TYR A 274 -5.03 -5.01 7.71
C TYR A 274 -3.81 -5.67 7.09
N ARG A 275 -2.75 -4.87 6.88
CA ARG A 275 -1.53 -5.37 6.26
C ARG A 275 -0.43 -5.67 7.27
N TRP A 276 0.23 -6.81 7.04
CA TRP A 276 1.41 -7.26 7.73
C TRP A 276 2.57 -7.39 6.74
N GLN A 277 3.79 -7.23 7.20
CA GLN A 277 4.97 -7.30 6.35
C GLN A 277 6.06 -8.19 6.94
N PHE A 278 7.07 -8.50 6.15
CA PHE A 278 8.16 -9.39 6.50
C PHE A 278 7.66 -10.76 6.98
N LEU A 279 7.96 -11.15 8.21
CA LEU A 279 7.61 -12.43 8.81
C LEU A 279 6.56 -12.29 9.94
N GLY A 280 5.71 -11.27 9.87
CA GLY A 280 4.60 -11.06 10.81
C GLY A 280 4.66 -9.74 11.56
N ASP A 281 5.48 -8.79 11.12
CA ASP A 281 5.47 -7.44 11.67
C ASP A 281 4.23 -6.69 11.15
N LYS A 282 3.47 -6.02 12.02
CA LYS A 282 2.42 -5.09 11.59
C LYS A 282 3.01 -4.02 10.68
N HIS A 283 2.38 -3.74 9.55
CA HIS A 283 2.81 -2.65 8.70
C HIS A 283 2.31 -1.31 9.27
N MET A 284 3.16 -0.68 10.06
CA MET A 284 2.81 0.54 10.78
C MET A 284 3.24 1.79 10.02
N ASP A 285 2.38 2.80 10.02
CA ASP A 285 2.74 4.19 9.78
C ASP A 285 3.20 4.80 11.11
N ASN A 286 4.44 5.23 11.18
CA ASN A 286 5.00 5.77 12.41
C ASN A 286 4.43 7.16 12.75
N THR A 287 4.14 8.00 11.74
CA THR A 287 3.58 9.34 11.92
C THR A 287 2.18 9.29 12.53
N ALA A 288 1.31 8.45 11.98
CA ALA A 288 -0.06 8.29 12.45
C ALA A 288 -0.20 7.28 13.59
N ASN A 289 0.85 6.49 13.90
CA ASN A 289 0.81 5.34 14.80
C ASN A 289 -0.36 4.38 14.46
N LYS A 290 -0.55 4.11 13.18
CA LYS A 290 -1.68 3.34 12.65
C LYS A 290 -1.17 2.19 11.77
N GLN A 291 -1.80 1.02 11.88
CA GLN A 291 -1.55 -0.08 10.95
C GLN A 291 -2.21 0.23 9.61
N LEU A 292 -1.53 -0.08 8.50
CA LEU A 292 -2.08 0.08 7.16
C LEU A 292 -3.27 -0.86 6.96
N SER A 293 -4.33 -0.31 6.37
CA SER A 293 -5.54 -1.06 6.00
C SER A 293 -6.08 -0.60 4.64
N PHE A 294 -6.73 -1.52 3.93
CA PHE A 294 -7.25 -1.31 2.58
C PHE A 294 -8.60 -2.00 2.42
N THR A 295 -9.53 -1.35 1.73
CA THR A 295 -10.84 -1.92 1.39
C THR A 295 -10.71 -3.02 0.34
N ASN A 296 -9.80 -2.81 -0.61
CA ASN A 296 -9.56 -3.68 -1.75
C ASN A 296 -8.11 -4.14 -1.81
N VAL A 297 -7.88 -5.41 -2.14
CA VAL A 297 -6.56 -5.94 -2.47
C VAL A 297 -6.62 -6.59 -3.85
N ILE A 298 -5.74 -6.15 -4.75
CA ILE A 298 -5.63 -6.65 -6.12
C ILE A 298 -4.26 -7.30 -6.28
N VAL A 299 -4.23 -8.61 -6.47
CA VAL A 299 -3.02 -9.36 -6.79
C VAL A 299 -2.89 -9.45 -8.29
N MET A 300 -1.75 -9.03 -8.85
CA MET A 300 -1.46 -9.18 -10.28
C MET A 300 -0.19 -9.99 -10.49
N TYR A 301 -0.24 -11.03 -11.32
CA TYR A 301 0.93 -11.82 -11.68
C TYR A 301 1.54 -11.31 -12.98
N LEU A 302 2.76 -10.78 -12.89
CA LEU A 302 3.49 -10.23 -14.03
C LEU A 302 4.72 -11.08 -14.34
N PRO A 303 5.03 -11.32 -15.64
CA PRO A 303 6.29 -11.95 -16.04
C PRO A 303 7.47 -11.12 -15.53
N THR A 304 8.37 -11.76 -14.79
CA THR A 304 9.49 -11.09 -14.14
C THR A 304 10.74 -11.95 -14.26
N VAL A 305 11.84 -11.36 -14.68
CA VAL A 305 13.13 -12.02 -14.81
C VAL A 305 14.24 -11.20 -14.16
N SER A 306 15.28 -11.87 -13.63
CA SER A 306 16.48 -11.17 -13.18
C SER A 306 17.32 -10.78 -14.40
N THR A 307 17.79 -9.53 -14.44
CA THR A 307 18.72 -9.06 -15.49
C THR A 307 20.10 -9.69 -15.37
N LYS A 308 20.41 -10.32 -14.22
CA LYS A 308 21.70 -10.93 -13.88
C LYS A 308 22.89 -9.95 -13.96
N ASP A 309 22.61 -8.66 -13.78
CA ASP A 309 23.65 -7.66 -13.62
C ASP A 309 24.23 -7.67 -12.19
N ASP A 310 25.28 -6.88 -11.95
CA ASP A 310 26.00 -6.83 -10.68
C ASP A 310 25.11 -6.38 -9.48
N TYR A 311 23.96 -5.76 -9.78
CA TYR A 311 22.99 -5.28 -8.79
C TYR A 311 21.79 -6.20 -8.60
N ASN A 312 21.70 -7.30 -9.39
CA ASN A 312 20.52 -8.18 -9.43
C ASN A 312 19.21 -7.44 -9.67
N HIS A 313 19.21 -6.47 -10.58
CA HIS A 313 17.97 -5.81 -11.00
C HIS A 313 16.97 -6.82 -11.56
N MET A 314 15.71 -6.46 -11.47
CA MET A 314 14.59 -7.23 -12.03
C MET A 314 14.01 -6.48 -13.23
N ASP A 315 13.67 -7.23 -14.27
CA ASP A 315 12.86 -6.75 -15.39
C ASP A 315 11.43 -7.28 -15.21
N VAL A 316 10.47 -6.37 -15.05
CA VAL A 316 9.06 -6.66 -14.83
C VAL A 316 8.29 -6.24 -16.07
N THR A 317 7.70 -7.21 -16.77
CA THR A 317 6.90 -6.95 -17.97
C THR A 317 5.51 -6.49 -17.56
N THR A 318 5.24 -5.19 -17.65
CA THR A 318 3.98 -4.56 -17.23
C THR A 318 2.90 -4.56 -18.31
N THR A 319 3.26 -4.76 -19.58
CA THR A 319 2.34 -4.75 -20.73
C THR A 319 1.94 -6.16 -21.14
N GLY A 320 0.80 -6.29 -21.81
CA GLY A 320 0.25 -7.58 -22.22
C GLY A 320 -0.98 -7.97 -21.41
N LYS A 321 -1.11 -9.24 -21.10
CA LYS A 321 -2.25 -9.82 -20.37
C LYS A 321 -1.76 -10.80 -19.32
N GLY A 322 -2.52 -10.95 -18.24
CA GLY A 322 -2.23 -11.92 -17.21
C GLY A 322 -3.42 -12.15 -16.29
N GLU A 323 -3.16 -12.88 -15.23
CA GLU A 323 -4.16 -13.31 -14.25
C GLU A 323 -3.87 -12.65 -12.90
N GLY A 324 -4.86 -12.69 -12.03
CA GLY A 324 -4.75 -12.17 -10.67
C GLY A 324 -5.92 -12.57 -9.80
N TYR A 325 -6.01 -11.91 -8.66
CA TYR A 325 -7.12 -12.03 -7.73
C TYR A 325 -7.57 -10.63 -7.29
N PHE A 326 -8.86 -10.49 -7.09
CA PHE A 326 -9.46 -9.34 -6.42
C PHE A 326 -10.08 -9.79 -5.10
N LEU A 327 -9.71 -9.13 -4.01
CA LEU A 327 -10.18 -9.40 -2.66
C LEU A 327 -10.86 -8.16 -2.08
N THR A 328 -12.04 -8.33 -1.54
CA THR A 328 -12.82 -7.33 -0.78
C THR A 328 -13.87 -8.07 0.06
N GLU A 329 -14.36 -7.48 1.14
CA GLU A 329 -15.42 -8.06 2.00
C GLU A 329 -15.12 -9.49 2.46
N GLY A 330 -13.86 -9.82 2.75
CA GLY A 330 -13.45 -11.17 3.18
C GLY A 330 -13.65 -12.26 2.14
N LYS A 331 -13.88 -11.89 0.87
CA LYS A 331 -14.11 -12.79 -0.27
C LYS A 331 -13.16 -12.46 -1.41
N TYR A 332 -13.01 -13.40 -2.36
CA TYR A 332 -12.22 -13.16 -3.56
C TYR A 332 -12.90 -13.63 -4.83
N GLU A 333 -12.43 -13.10 -5.93
CA GLU A 333 -12.66 -13.63 -7.29
C GLU A 333 -11.35 -13.62 -8.08
N LYS A 334 -11.29 -14.48 -9.10
CA LYS A 334 -10.21 -14.44 -10.08
C LYS A 334 -10.44 -13.30 -11.04
N ILE A 335 -9.36 -12.65 -11.42
CA ILE A 335 -9.40 -11.58 -12.40
C ILE A 335 -8.39 -11.84 -13.51
N THR A 336 -8.59 -11.15 -14.62
CA THR A 336 -7.56 -10.97 -15.64
C THR A 336 -7.24 -9.50 -15.79
N TRP A 337 -6.01 -9.20 -16.17
CA TRP A 337 -5.58 -7.83 -16.46
C TRP A 337 -5.06 -7.73 -17.90
N GLN A 338 -5.22 -6.55 -18.50
CA GLN A 338 -4.68 -6.20 -19.81
C GLN A 338 -4.10 -4.79 -19.77
N LYS A 339 -2.89 -4.62 -20.32
CA LYS A 339 -2.24 -3.32 -20.47
C LYS A 339 -1.59 -3.24 -21.86
N ASP A 340 -2.16 -2.41 -22.73
CA ASP A 340 -1.81 -2.35 -24.15
C ASP A 340 -0.57 -1.49 -24.43
N GLY A 341 -0.11 -0.74 -23.45
CA GLY A 341 1.08 0.11 -23.56
C GLY A 341 1.50 0.67 -22.21
N LYS A 342 2.76 1.11 -22.12
CA LYS A 342 3.33 1.61 -20.85
C LYS A 342 2.59 2.82 -20.28
N ASP A 343 2.10 3.70 -21.16
CA ASP A 343 1.37 4.93 -20.81
C ASP A 343 -0.15 4.79 -20.91
N ILE A 344 -0.64 3.57 -21.17
CA ILE A 344 -2.07 3.25 -21.22
C ILE A 344 -2.45 2.61 -19.87
N PRO A 345 -3.52 3.06 -19.19
CA PRO A 345 -3.98 2.45 -17.96
C PRO A 345 -4.24 0.95 -18.11
N VAL A 346 -3.96 0.20 -17.05
CA VAL A 346 -4.31 -1.23 -17.00
C VAL A 346 -5.83 -1.36 -16.91
N LYS A 347 -6.39 -2.33 -17.62
CA LYS A 347 -7.78 -2.74 -17.49
C LYS A 347 -7.84 -4.06 -16.72
N LEU A 348 -8.79 -4.14 -15.81
CA LEU A 348 -9.05 -5.30 -14.97
C LEU A 348 -10.41 -5.90 -15.37
N TYR A 349 -10.50 -7.21 -15.41
CA TYR A 349 -11.71 -7.92 -15.80
C TYR A 349 -12.03 -9.02 -14.78
N ASN A 350 -13.31 -9.18 -14.46
CA ASN A 350 -13.83 -10.25 -13.62
C ASN A 350 -13.81 -11.62 -14.33
N GLU A 351 -14.26 -12.67 -13.67
CA GLU A 351 -14.33 -14.03 -14.25
C GLU A 351 -15.26 -14.13 -15.48
N ALA A 352 -16.26 -13.25 -15.60
CA ALA A 352 -17.15 -13.18 -16.74
C ALA A 352 -16.55 -12.44 -17.95
N GLY A 353 -15.39 -11.80 -17.78
CA GLY A 353 -14.74 -10.98 -18.80
C GLY A 353 -15.29 -9.56 -18.91
N GLU A 354 -16.06 -9.10 -17.94
CA GLU A 354 -16.54 -7.73 -17.81
C GLU A 354 -15.52 -6.88 -17.08
N GLU A 355 -15.47 -5.57 -17.32
CA GLU A 355 -14.59 -4.68 -16.57
C GLU A 355 -14.91 -4.78 -15.07
N LEU A 356 -13.84 -4.97 -14.26
CA LEU A 356 -13.96 -5.15 -12.83
C LEU A 356 -14.46 -3.87 -12.17
N THR A 357 -15.53 -3.97 -11.38
CA THR A 357 -15.90 -2.94 -10.40
C THR A 357 -15.38 -3.29 -9.02
N ILE A 358 -14.92 -2.31 -8.25
CA ILE A 358 -14.36 -2.48 -6.92
C ILE A 358 -15.14 -1.66 -5.89
N ASN A 359 -15.06 -2.01 -4.61
CA ASN A 359 -15.67 -1.24 -3.54
C ASN A 359 -14.98 0.12 -3.36
N ARG A 360 -15.75 1.13 -2.98
CA ARG A 360 -15.22 2.46 -2.69
C ARG A 360 -14.33 2.41 -1.45
N GLY A 361 -13.16 2.99 -1.53
CA GLY A 361 -12.15 2.98 -0.48
C GLY A 361 -10.74 2.74 -1.01
N LYS A 362 -9.79 2.57 -0.10
CA LYS A 362 -8.37 2.40 -0.42
C LYS A 362 -8.08 1.07 -1.10
N THR A 363 -7.16 1.07 -2.07
CA THR A 363 -6.78 -0.14 -2.82
C THR A 363 -5.30 -0.44 -2.72
N PHE A 364 -4.96 -1.71 -2.47
CA PHE A 364 -3.59 -2.21 -2.52
C PHE A 364 -3.38 -3.09 -3.75
N PHE A 365 -2.37 -2.78 -4.56
CA PHE A 365 -1.91 -3.60 -5.67
C PHE A 365 -0.67 -4.40 -5.24
N GLU A 366 -0.83 -5.71 -5.12
CA GLU A 366 0.25 -6.64 -4.84
C GLU A 366 0.77 -7.21 -6.17
N ILE A 367 1.89 -6.66 -6.66
CA ILE A 367 2.48 -7.04 -7.95
C ILE A 367 3.45 -8.19 -7.74
N CYS A 368 2.96 -9.38 -8.02
CA CYS A 368 3.67 -10.63 -7.85
C CYS A 368 4.35 -11.09 -9.16
N THR A 369 5.42 -11.85 -9.05
CA THR A 369 5.95 -12.55 -10.21
C THR A 369 5.06 -13.75 -10.57
N THR A 370 5.02 -14.15 -11.84
CA THR A 370 4.25 -15.34 -12.26
C THR A 370 4.66 -16.60 -11.51
N ALA A 371 5.92 -16.70 -11.06
CA ALA A 371 6.41 -17.82 -10.26
C ALA A 371 5.83 -17.88 -8.83
N MET A 372 5.28 -16.78 -8.33
CA MET A 372 4.68 -16.73 -6.98
C MET A 372 3.24 -17.28 -6.95
N LYS A 373 2.64 -17.55 -8.09
CA LYS A 373 1.25 -18.03 -8.20
C LYS A 373 0.99 -19.27 -7.36
N ASP A 374 1.90 -20.25 -7.39
CA ASP A 374 1.77 -21.52 -6.66
C ASP A 374 2.06 -21.39 -5.15
N THR A 375 2.58 -20.24 -4.72
CA THR A 375 2.93 -19.97 -3.31
C THR A 375 2.06 -18.87 -2.67
N THR A 376 1.10 -18.34 -3.41
CA THR A 376 0.10 -17.41 -2.89
C THR A 376 -0.95 -18.21 -2.10
N GLU A 377 -1.18 -17.82 -0.85
CA GLU A 377 -2.17 -18.46 0.04
C GLU A 377 -3.37 -17.53 0.19
N ILE A 378 -4.58 -18.03 -0.10
CA ILE A 378 -5.86 -17.37 0.17
C ILE A 378 -6.70 -18.31 1.03
N LYS A 379 -7.27 -17.81 2.14
CA LYS A 379 -8.09 -18.60 3.09
C LYS A 379 -9.29 -17.81 3.54
#